data_2157285ae634492f2a6a01eaf1a9080b
#
_entry.id   2157285ae634492f2a6a01eaf1a9080b
#
_cell.length_a   1.000
_cell.length_b   1.000
_cell.length_c   1.000
_cell.angle_alpha   90.00
_cell.angle_beta   90.00
_cell.angle_gamma   90.00
#
_symmetry.space_group_name_H-M   'P 1'
#
loop_
_entity.id
_entity.type
_entity.pdbx_description
1 polymer ?
#
loop_
_entity_poly.entity_id
_entity_poly.type
_entity_poly.pdbx_seq_one_letter_code
_entity_poly.pdbx_strand_id
1 'polypeptide(L)'
;MAERNFEEWLNDFKSSIADYKYYVNFEKVKTNVNKIKIELNILNSLIGEEDIENKFLEIVEKYPETLKCIPILLAIRQNEISIKTIDKDDVFNFNKPSHSPEEYAVFMTETGLFDLMQNHLISNLFDYVTGVESGLDSNGRKNRGGHLMEDLV
;
A
#
# COMPACT_ATOMS: atom_id res chain seq x y z
N MET A 1 39.76 -23.38 -3.82
CA MET A 1 39.27 -22.03 -3.86
C MET A 1 39.33 -21.39 -2.50
N ALA A 2 39.95 -20.28 -2.45
CA ALA A 2 39.98 -19.57 -1.18
C ALA A 2 38.60 -19.09 -0.82
N GLU A 3 38.24 -19.34 0.39
CA GLU A 3 36.98 -18.86 0.88
C GLU A 3 37.16 -17.45 1.38
N ARG A 4 36.27 -16.59 0.99
CA ARG A 4 36.24 -15.26 1.55
C ARG A 4 35.85 -15.35 3.01
N ASN A 5 36.47 -14.56 3.85
CA ASN A 5 35.98 -14.44 5.20
C ASN A 5 34.70 -13.60 5.18
N PHE A 6 33.96 -13.65 6.27
CA PHE A 6 32.67 -13.01 6.36
C PHE A 6 32.76 -11.49 6.17
N GLU A 7 33.81 -10.86 6.69
CA GLU A 7 33.97 -9.42 6.57
C GLU A 7 34.16 -8.96 5.14
N GLU A 8 34.96 -9.69 4.36
CA GLU A 8 35.16 -9.39 2.96
C GLU A 8 33.87 -9.53 2.18
N TRP A 9 33.15 -10.62 2.43
CA TRP A 9 31.86 -10.84 1.80
C TRP A 9 30.89 -9.72 2.12
N LEU A 10 30.83 -9.34 3.40
CA LEU A 10 29.89 -8.29 3.87
C LEU A 10 30.20 -6.94 3.21
N ASN A 11 31.48 -6.59 3.11
CA ASN A 11 31.89 -5.35 2.46
C ASN A 11 31.51 -5.32 0.98
N ASP A 12 31.72 -6.43 0.29
CA ASP A 12 31.32 -6.54 -1.11
C ASP A 12 29.83 -6.44 -1.28
N PHE A 13 29.08 -7.10 -0.41
CA PHE A 13 27.63 -7.07 -0.43
C PHE A 13 27.11 -5.66 -0.23
N LYS A 14 27.61 -4.96 0.79
CA LYS A 14 27.21 -3.58 1.09
C LYS A 14 27.52 -2.65 -0.07
N SER A 15 28.68 -2.81 -0.66
CA SER A 15 29.10 -2.00 -1.81
C SER A 15 28.20 -2.26 -3.01
N SER A 16 27.88 -3.53 -3.27
CA SER A 16 27.00 -3.90 -4.39
C SER A 16 25.60 -3.34 -4.21
N ILE A 17 25.07 -3.42 -2.99
CA ILE A 17 23.76 -2.88 -2.69
C ILE A 17 23.74 -1.37 -2.91
N ALA A 18 24.78 -0.67 -2.44
CA ALA A 18 24.87 0.78 -2.60
C ALA A 18 24.93 1.16 -4.09
N ASP A 19 25.76 0.45 -4.87
CA ASP A 19 25.92 0.74 -6.28
C ASP A 19 24.65 0.56 -7.08
N TYR A 20 23.87 -0.48 -6.76
CA TYR A 20 22.64 -0.77 -7.47
C TYR A 20 21.42 -0.09 -6.85
N LYS A 21 21.64 0.62 -5.74
CA LYS A 21 20.59 1.39 -5.08
C LYS A 21 19.37 0.52 -4.71
N TYR A 22 19.66 -0.65 -4.18
CA TYR A 22 18.60 -1.54 -3.70
C TYR A 22 18.08 -1.18 -2.32
N TYR A 23 18.56 -0.09 -1.76
CA TYR A 23 18.08 0.37 -0.47
C TYR A 23 16.65 0.84 -0.53
N VAL A 24 15.94 0.61 0.54
CA VAL A 24 14.70 1.32 0.79
C VAL A 24 15.07 2.77 1.13
N ASN A 25 14.42 3.70 0.47
CA ASN A 25 14.60 5.12 0.79
C ASN A 25 13.65 5.48 1.93
N PHE A 26 14.13 5.38 3.16
CA PHE A 26 13.31 5.60 4.34
C PHE A 26 12.78 7.02 4.44
N GLU A 27 13.56 8.00 3.98
CA GLU A 27 13.09 9.39 3.99
C GLU A 27 11.88 9.58 3.08
N LYS A 28 11.92 9.00 1.91
CA LYS A 28 10.82 9.07 0.96
C LYS A 28 9.59 8.36 1.48
N VAL A 29 9.77 7.15 2.03
CA VAL A 29 8.68 6.37 2.61
C VAL A 29 8.04 7.15 3.74
N LYS A 30 8.84 7.67 4.65
CA LYS A 30 8.35 8.44 5.79
C LYS A 30 7.58 9.67 5.34
N THR A 31 8.09 10.38 4.34
CA THR A 31 7.43 11.56 3.79
C THR A 31 6.07 11.18 3.19
N ASN A 32 6.03 10.11 2.40
CA ASN A 32 4.80 9.66 1.75
C ASN A 32 3.76 9.23 2.76
N VAL A 33 4.16 8.49 3.79
CA VAL A 33 3.23 8.02 4.82
C VAL A 33 2.73 9.19 5.68
N ASN A 34 3.61 10.13 6.00
CA ASN A 34 3.23 11.28 6.82
C ASN A 34 2.19 12.17 6.13
N LYS A 35 2.15 12.22 4.81
CA LYS A 35 1.15 12.99 4.06
C LYS A 35 -0.27 12.51 4.33
N ILE A 36 -0.44 11.24 4.67
CA ILE A 36 -1.76 10.64 4.85
C ILE A 36 -1.95 10.10 6.28
N LYS A 37 -1.07 10.49 7.19
CA LYS A 37 -1.08 9.95 8.56
C LYS A 37 -2.39 10.20 9.29
N ILE A 38 -2.94 11.39 9.17
CA ILE A 38 -4.19 11.74 9.85
C ILE A 38 -5.32 10.87 9.32
N GLU A 39 -5.42 10.73 8.01
CA GLU A 39 -6.45 9.93 7.36
C GLU A 39 -6.30 8.45 7.71
N LEU A 40 -5.07 7.95 7.76
CA LEU A 40 -4.83 6.57 8.18
C LEU A 40 -5.27 6.33 9.61
N ASN A 41 -5.04 7.30 10.49
CA ASN A 41 -5.47 7.18 11.89
C ASN A 41 -6.99 7.12 12.00
N ILE A 42 -7.70 7.88 11.17
CA ILE A 42 -9.16 7.82 11.14
C ILE A 42 -9.60 6.41 10.69
N LEU A 43 -8.97 5.88 9.64
CA LEU A 43 -9.31 4.55 9.13
C LEU A 43 -8.92 3.42 10.09
N ASN A 44 -7.96 3.65 10.98
CA ASN A 44 -7.59 2.65 11.98
C ASN A 44 -8.77 2.20 12.85
N SER A 45 -9.78 3.04 13.00
CA SER A 45 -10.97 2.68 13.77
C SER A 45 -11.75 1.52 13.15
N LEU A 46 -11.46 1.17 11.90
CA LEU A 46 -12.10 0.04 11.22
C LEU A 46 -11.47 -1.30 11.58
N ILE A 47 -10.26 -1.30 12.12
CA ILE A 47 -9.57 -2.55 12.43
C ILE A 47 -10.33 -3.27 13.55
N GLY A 48 -10.74 -4.51 13.25
CA GLY A 48 -11.46 -5.34 14.21
C GLY A 48 -12.91 -4.96 14.39
N GLU A 49 -13.44 -4.03 13.60
CA GLU A 49 -14.83 -3.58 13.73
C GLU A 49 -15.77 -4.63 13.16
N GLU A 50 -16.76 -5.07 13.96
CA GLU A 50 -17.73 -6.06 13.51
C GLU A 50 -18.66 -5.51 12.44
N ASP A 51 -19.10 -4.27 12.60
CA ASP A 51 -20.00 -3.59 11.65
C ASP A 51 -19.18 -2.66 10.76
N ILE A 52 -18.17 -3.22 10.11
CA ILE A 52 -17.17 -2.44 9.38
C ILE A 52 -17.79 -1.65 8.23
N GLU A 53 -18.78 -2.20 7.56
CA GLU A 53 -19.41 -1.54 6.42
C GLU A 53 -20.09 -0.24 6.83
N ASN A 54 -20.93 -0.28 7.87
CA ASN A 54 -21.61 0.92 8.36
C ASN A 54 -20.62 1.94 8.93
N LYS A 55 -19.60 1.45 9.62
CA LYS A 55 -18.57 2.33 10.17
C LYS A 55 -17.82 3.04 9.06
N PHE A 56 -17.49 2.31 7.99
CA PHE A 56 -16.84 2.89 6.82
C PHE A 56 -17.72 3.98 6.18
N LEU A 57 -19.02 3.71 6.05
CA LEU A 57 -19.96 4.69 5.48
C LEU A 57 -19.97 5.97 6.30
N GLU A 58 -19.99 5.87 7.62
CA GLU A 58 -19.91 7.03 8.51
C GLU A 58 -18.62 7.82 8.28
N ILE A 59 -17.50 7.11 8.18
CA ILE A 59 -16.19 7.75 7.99
C ILE A 59 -16.15 8.50 6.68
N VAL A 60 -16.58 7.87 5.60
CA VAL A 60 -16.54 8.50 4.27
C VAL A 60 -17.44 9.72 4.22
N GLU A 61 -18.58 9.67 4.89
CA GLU A 61 -19.48 10.80 4.93
C GLU A 61 -18.87 12.01 5.65
N LYS A 62 -18.23 11.77 6.80
CA LYS A 62 -17.61 12.82 7.59
C LYS A 62 -16.22 13.24 7.06
N TYR A 63 -15.47 12.28 6.59
CA TYR A 63 -14.08 12.48 6.20
C TYR A 63 -13.82 11.86 4.82
N PRO A 64 -14.41 12.44 3.76
CA PRO A 64 -14.23 11.87 2.42
C PRO A 64 -12.78 11.84 1.96
N GLU A 65 -11.92 12.67 2.53
CA GLU A 65 -10.50 12.67 2.24
C GLU A 65 -9.79 11.38 2.62
N THR A 66 -10.41 10.54 3.47
CA THR A 66 -9.83 9.24 3.82
C THR A 66 -9.78 8.29 2.62
N LEU A 67 -10.59 8.53 1.61
CA LEU A 67 -10.58 7.69 0.40
C LEU A 67 -9.24 7.69 -0.30
N LYS A 68 -8.47 8.77 -0.21
CA LYS A 68 -7.15 8.84 -0.86
C LYS A 68 -6.15 7.83 -0.32
N CYS A 69 -6.42 7.24 0.84
CA CYS A 69 -5.55 6.23 1.42
C CYS A 69 -5.80 4.83 0.87
N ILE A 70 -6.90 4.61 0.16
CA ILE A 70 -7.29 3.27 -0.26
C ILE A 70 -6.34 2.68 -1.31
N PRO A 71 -5.92 3.40 -2.35
CA PRO A 71 -5.03 2.80 -3.33
C PRO A 71 -3.74 2.25 -2.74
N ILE A 72 -3.13 2.96 -1.80
CA ILE A 72 -1.86 2.48 -1.22
C ILE A 72 -2.07 1.20 -0.39
N LEU A 73 -3.26 1.00 0.17
CA LEU A 73 -3.57 -0.25 0.87
C LEU A 73 -3.52 -1.44 -0.07
N LEU A 74 -3.72 -1.20 -1.37
CA LEU A 74 -3.64 -2.21 -2.42
C LEU A 74 -2.29 -2.16 -3.16
N ALA A 75 -1.31 -1.45 -2.63
CA ALA A 75 -0.01 -1.25 -3.24
C ALA A 75 -0.08 -0.54 -4.59
N ILE A 76 -1.04 0.35 -4.73
CA ILE A 76 -1.26 1.13 -5.95
C ILE A 76 -0.98 2.60 -5.63
N ARG A 77 -0.16 3.26 -6.46
CA ARG A 77 0.17 4.67 -6.25
C ARG A 77 -0.73 5.63 -7.00
N GLN A 78 -1.44 5.15 -8.01
CA GLN A 78 -2.37 5.98 -8.77
C GLN A 78 -3.63 6.26 -7.96
N ASN A 79 -4.24 7.41 -8.22
CA ASN A 79 -5.48 7.79 -7.55
C ASN A 79 -6.73 7.20 -8.21
N GLU A 80 -6.58 6.54 -9.33
CA GLU A 80 -7.68 5.94 -10.06
C GLU A 80 -7.43 4.44 -10.22
N ILE A 81 -8.47 3.66 -10.02
CA ILE A 81 -8.43 2.22 -10.20
C ILE A 81 -9.57 1.82 -11.12
N SER A 82 -9.22 1.17 -12.23
CA SER A 82 -10.22 0.66 -13.18
C SER A 82 -10.66 -0.73 -12.79
N ILE A 83 -11.96 -0.91 -12.72
CA ILE A 83 -12.58 -2.21 -12.48
C ILE A 83 -13.32 -2.61 -13.74
N LYS A 84 -12.95 -3.74 -14.32
CA LYS A 84 -13.62 -4.25 -15.51
C LYS A 84 -14.85 -5.03 -15.10
N THR A 85 -15.98 -4.61 -15.65
CA THR A 85 -17.24 -5.31 -15.45
C THR A 85 -17.66 -5.93 -16.78
N ILE A 86 -18.73 -6.73 -16.75
CA ILE A 86 -19.24 -7.39 -17.95
C ILE A 86 -19.66 -6.38 -19.01
N ASP A 87 -20.23 -5.26 -18.57
CA ASP A 87 -20.82 -4.26 -19.48
C ASP A 87 -19.89 -3.12 -19.83
N LYS A 88 -18.99 -2.75 -18.94
CA LYS A 88 -18.14 -1.58 -19.12
C LYS A 88 -17.01 -1.58 -18.12
N ASP A 89 -16.02 -0.72 -18.35
CA ASP A 89 -15.00 -0.42 -17.36
C ASP A 89 -15.55 0.64 -16.43
N ASP A 90 -15.35 0.44 -15.13
CA ASP A 90 -15.73 1.40 -14.11
C ASP A 90 -14.46 1.92 -13.45
N VAL A 91 -14.32 3.24 -13.39
CA VAL A 91 -13.12 3.87 -12.85
C VAL A 91 -13.46 4.54 -11.53
N PHE A 92 -12.86 4.04 -10.45
CA PHE A 92 -12.99 4.66 -9.14
C PHE A 92 -11.88 5.68 -8.94
N ASN A 93 -12.27 6.90 -8.64
CA ASN A 93 -11.31 7.95 -8.31
C ASN A 93 -11.30 8.17 -6.80
N PHE A 94 -10.10 8.15 -6.21
CA PHE A 94 -9.94 8.24 -4.77
C PHE A 94 -9.46 9.62 -4.30
N ASN A 95 -9.06 10.47 -5.23
CA ASN A 95 -8.70 11.85 -4.92
C ASN A 95 -9.93 12.76 -4.98
N LYS A 96 -10.77 12.56 -5.99
CA LYS A 96 -12.07 13.21 -6.10
C LYS A 96 -13.12 12.12 -6.18
N PRO A 97 -13.95 11.95 -5.15
CA PRO A 97 -14.92 10.87 -5.15
C PRO A 97 -15.79 10.87 -6.41
N SER A 98 -15.80 9.77 -7.11
CA SER A 98 -16.55 9.58 -8.37
C SER A 98 -17.76 8.68 -8.18
N HIS A 99 -17.90 8.08 -7.02
CA HIS A 99 -18.94 7.10 -6.70
C HIS A 99 -19.56 7.42 -5.35
N SER A 100 -20.67 6.76 -5.05
CA SER A 100 -21.31 6.91 -3.74
C SER A 100 -20.49 6.19 -2.66
N PRO A 101 -20.66 6.58 -1.38
CA PRO A 101 -20.02 5.84 -0.29
C PRO A 101 -20.34 4.35 -0.31
N GLU A 102 -21.56 3.97 -0.66
CA GLU A 102 -21.99 2.59 -0.75
C GLU A 102 -21.21 1.84 -1.83
N GLU A 103 -20.95 2.48 -2.94
CA GLU A 103 -20.16 1.88 -4.02
C GLU A 103 -18.70 1.70 -3.63
N TYR A 104 -18.13 2.63 -2.87
CA TYR A 104 -16.79 2.44 -2.30
C TYR A 104 -16.78 1.31 -1.29
N ALA A 105 -17.87 1.14 -0.53
CA ALA A 105 -17.96 0.02 0.41
C ALA A 105 -17.95 -1.33 -0.32
N VAL A 106 -18.62 -1.40 -1.47
CA VAL A 106 -18.56 -2.60 -2.32
C VAL A 106 -17.13 -2.83 -2.80
N PHE A 107 -16.45 -1.77 -3.21
CA PHE A 107 -15.04 -1.85 -3.60
C PHE A 107 -14.19 -2.43 -2.47
N MET A 108 -14.37 -1.96 -1.25
CA MET A 108 -13.63 -2.44 -0.08
C MET A 108 -13.93 -3.92 0.20
N THR A 109 -15.17 -4.34 0.00
CA THR A 109 -15.56 -5.74 0.19
C THR A 109 -14.92 -6.62 -0.86
N GLU A 110 -15.04 -6.25 -2.12
CA GLU A 110 -14.61 -7.10 -3.24
C GLU A 110 -13.10 -7.20 -3.36
N THR A 111 -12.38 -6.17 -2.94
CA THR A 111 -10.91 -6.20 -2.94
C THR A 111 -10.33 -6.96 -1.75
N GLY A 112 -11.16 -7.30 -0.77
CA GLY A 112 -10.70 -7.96 0.45
C GLY A 112 -10.18 -7.01 1.52
N LEU A 113 -10.26 -5.70 1.31
CA LEU A 113 -9.75 -4.75 2.30
C LEU A 113 -10.53 -4.78 3.61
N PHE A 114 -11.85 -4.95 3.55
CA PHE A 114 -12.63 -5.10 4.78
C PHE A 114 -12.24 -6.37 5.53
N ASP A 115 -12.00 -7.46 4.80
CA ASP A 115 -11.58 -8.72 5.42
C ASP A 115 -10.22 -8.54 6.11
N LEU A 116 -9.30 -7.87 5.44
CA LEU A 116 -7.97 -7.59 5.98
C LEU A 116 -8.05 -6.86 7.32
N MET A 117 -8.92 -5.86 7.41
CA MET A 117 -9.06 -5.05 8.62
C MET A 117 -9.93 -5.71 9.68
N GLN A 118 -11.05 -6.29 9.27
CA GLN A 118 -12.03 -6.87 10.18
C GLN A 118 -11.49 -8.07 10.92
N ASN A 119 -10.73 -8.91 10.25
CA ASN A 119 -10.25 -10.17 10.81
C ASN A 119 -8.87 -10.06 11.44
N HIS A 120 -8.45 -8.86 11.76
CA HIS A 120 -7.20 -8.61 12.48
C HIS A 120 -5.95 -9.14 11.78
N LEU A 121 -5.98 -9.19 10.45
CA LEU A 121 -4.80 -9.58 9.69
C LEU A 121 -3.70 -8.52 9.79
N ILE A 122 -4.09 -7.31 10.16
CA ILE A 122 -3.19 -6.22 10.46
C ILE A 122 -3.61 -5.57 11.76
N SER A 123 -2.66 -4.94 12.45
CA SER A 123 -2.95 -4.30 13.73
C SER A 123 -3.01 -2.78 13.63
N ASN A 124 -2.39 -2.21 12.60
CA ASN A 124 -2.29 -0.76 12.44
C ASN A 124 -2.06 -0.42 10.99
N LEU A 125 -2.89 0.47 10.44
CA LEU A 125 -2.77 0.86 9.04
C LEU A 125 -1.50 1.65 8.76
N PHE A 126 -1.04 2.44 9.71
CA PHE A 126 0.19 3.21 9.54
C PHE A 126 1.38 2.27 9.28
N ASP A 127 1.51 1.24 10.11
CA ASP A 127 2.58 0.27 9.96
C ASP A 127 2.42 -0.54 8.67
N TYR A 128 1.19 -0.90 8.34
CA TYR A 128 0.89 -1.63 7.12
C TYR A 128 1.30 -0.81 5.88
N VAL A 129 0.91 0.46 5.83
CA VAL A 129 1.24 1.33 4.69
C VAL A 129 2.73 1.58 4.62
N THR A 130 3.39 1.74 5.77
CA THR A 130 4.85 1.89 5.78
C THR A 130 5.53 0.70 5.13
N GLY A 131 5.05 -0.50 5.45
CA GLY A 131 5.57 -1.72 4.81
C GLY A 131 5.30 -1.77 3.31
N VAL A 132 4.10 -1.39 2.90
CA VAL A 132 3.73 -1.35 1.47
C VAL A 132 4.59 -0.33 0.72
N GLU A 133 4.73 0.88 1.25
CA GLU A 133 5.56 1.91 0.62
C GLU A 133 7.01 1.48 0.51
N SER A 134 7.53 0.83 1.54
CA SER A 134 8.89 0.30 1.52
C SER A 134 9.05 -0.74 0.42
N GLY A 135 8.07 -1.64 0.29
CA GLY A 135 8.08 -2.65 -0.75
C GLY A 135 8.00 -2.05 -2.15
N LEU A 136 7.14 -1.08 -2.35
CA LEU A 136 7.01 -0.40 -3.65
C LEU A 136 8.30 0.32 -4.04
N ASP A 137 8.91 1.02 -3.09
CA ASP A 137 10.15 1.73 -3.36
C ASP A 137 11.27 0.75 -3.74
N SER A 138 11.42 -0.31 -2.94
CA SER A 138 12.44 -1.33 -3.20
C SER A 138 12.21 -2.02 -4.54
N ASN A 139 10.98 -2.43 -4.82
CA ASN A 139 10.63 -3.10 -6.07
C ASN A 139 10.86 -2.18 -7.27
N GLY A 140 10.51 -0.92 -7.14
CA GLY A 140 10.74 0.04 -8.21
C GLY A 140 12.21 0.16 -8.56
N ARG A 141 13.09 0.14 -7.57
CA ARG A 141 14.52 0.20 -7.80
C ARG A 141 15.06 -1.05 -8.47
N LYS A 142 14.61 -2.21 -8.00
CA LYS A 142 15.01 -3.48 -8.60
C LYS A 142 14.56 -3.57 -10.04
N ASN A 143 13.35 -3.16 -10.31
CA ASN A 143 12.80 -3.23 -11.66
C ASN A 143 13.55 -2.33 -12.64
N ARG A 144 14.08 -1.22 -12.17
CA ARG A 144 14.92 -0.37 -13.02
C ARG A 144 16.23 -1.05 -13.39
N GLY A 145 16.71 -1.93 -12.52
CA GLY A 145 17.95 -2.65 -12.73
C GLY A 145 17.80 -3.95 -13.51
N GLY A 146 16.58 -4.38 -13.80
CA GLY A 146 16.39 -5.63 -14.50
C GLY A 146 15.01 -6.21 -14.29
N HIS A 147 14.84 -7.44 -14.68
CA HIS A 147 13.56 -8.13 -14.67
C HIS A 147 13.46 -9.25 -13.65
N LEU A 148 14.33 -9.24 -12.68
CA LEU A 148 14.40 -10.32 -11.69
C LEU A 148 13.11 -10.50 -10.92
N MET A 149 12.41 -9.41 -10.65
CA MET A 149 11.19 -9.47 -9.86
C MET A 149 10.06 -10.19 -10.57
N GLU A 150 10.06 -10.18 -11.88
CA GLU A 150 9.03 -10.87 -12.65
C GLU A 150 9.08 -12.38 -12.44
N ASP A 151 10.26 -12.91 -12.23
CA ASP A 151 10.46 -14.34 -12.09
C ASP A 151 10.25 -14.84 -10.67
N LEU A 152 10.11 -13.95 -9.73
CA LEU A 152 10.00 -14.30 -8.31
C LEU A 152 8.57 -14.37 -7.80
N VAL A 153 7.62 -14.12 -8.65
CA VAL A 153 6.21 -14.11 -8.26
C VAL A 153 5.67 -15.51 -8.05
#